data_5f90d821e4286d3a5875a7647b954258
#
_entry.id   5f90d821e4286d3a5875a7647b954258
#
_cell.length_a   1.000
_cell.length_b   1.000
_cell.length_c   1.000
_cell.angle_alpha   90.00
_cell.angle_beta   90.00
_cell.angle_gamma   90.00
#
_symmetry.space_group_name_H-M   'P 1'
#
loop_
_entity.id
_entity.type
_entity.pdbx_description
1 polymer ?
#
loop_
_entity_poly.entity_id
_entity_poly.type
_entity_poly.pdbx_seq_one_letter_code
_entity_poly.pdbx_strand_id
1 'polypeptide(L)'
;MKKVTLILVLFLGFIPMLNAQWTSPGNGTTYTMSELVNVTDGVVTFDATNYHIHADLTISQNDVLKIDNGFQKIFVENALVTILGSMICENANRVSVMGDPSFSMRFENATNCDLKKLYFSDGAGIKLIESDVHFDDVKFVYFTTEYCHSAIDIFNCNPVIENCYFLLNEGAAIGSPANGQSSPKILNCEFDSNVNGANIPQINLGPGSEDTIFVVGNLIDGTYAQFHTGGISIADLMGTGDTKILLKDNIIKNNRYGYNQQGYHLNSTIVGNQFIDNYHEDNPMNGGSGISIYGMDDNNRAVIRDNVITGNLWGITAINGFDINLGTEEDWGNNQIHDNGNSGVVYDLYDNSTCDIMAVGNDWGTTDEQEIEDHIYHQYDDPGLGLVTFIPFVGYDAIEETNTALFEVSPNPAHGRFTVEGQGKMTITNALGQIVLTKDIDGQEYIALPRGLYVVRLGDATQKVIVD
;
A
#
# COMPACT_ATOMS: atom_id res chain seq x y z
N MET A 1 -37.28 77.74 -31.92
CA MET A 1 -37.38 77.07 -30.59
C MET A 1 -36.90 75.65 -30.76
N LYS A 2 -35.65 75.35 -30.39
CA LYS A 2 -35.05 74.01 -30.41
C LYS A 2 -35.28 73.37 -29.05
N LYS A 3 -35.98 72.23 -28.99
CA LYS A 3 -36.17 71.46 -27.78
C LYS A 3 -34.90 70.63 -27.52
N VAL A 4 -34.23 70.88 -26.41
CA VAL A 4 -33.14 70.08 -25.92
C VAL A 4 -33.75 68.98 -25.04
N THR A 5 -33.62 67.70 -25.48
CA THR A 5 -34.04 66.56 -24.71
C THR A 5 -32.82 66.10 -23.87
N LEU A 6 -32.94 66.22 -22.53
CA LEU A 6 -31.96 65.78 -21.57
C LEU A 6 -32.15 64.28 -21.38
N ILE A 7 -31.18 63.44 -21.84
CA ILE A 7 -31.17 62.03 -21.57
C ILE A 7 -30.38 61.82 -20.27
N LEU A 8 -31.07 61.39 -19.21
CA LEU A 8 -30.52 61.04 -17.96
C LEU A 8 -30.05 59.57 -18.08
N VAL A 9 -28.74 59.32 -18.24
CA VAL A 9 -28.15 58.00 -18.21
C VAL A 9 -27.93 57.60 -16.72
N LEU A 10 -28.76 56.72 -16.19
CA LEU A 10 -28.53 56.09 -14.93
C LEU A 10 -27.33 55.11 -15.09
N PHE A 11 -26.16 55.50 -14.59
CA PHE A 11 -25.08 54.57 -14.33
C PHE A 11 -25.48 53.72 -13.12
N LEU A 12 -26.02 52.51 -13.34
CA LEU A 12 -26.03 51.47 -12.36
C LEU A 12 -24.56 51.02 -12.19
N GLY A 13 -23.90 51.59 -11.21
CA GLY A 13 -22.58 51.12 -10.78
C GLY A 13 -22.71 49.67 -10.34
N PHE A 14 -22.10 48.77 -11.09
CA PHE A 14 -21.73 47.48 -10.57
C PHE A 14 -20.76 47.73 -9.39
N ILE A 15 -21.27 47.73 -8.18
CA ILE A 15 -20.43 47.58 -6.98
C ILE A 15 -20.02 46.12 -7.04
N PRO A 16 -18.71 45.76 -7.25
CA PRO A 16 -18.29 44.43 -6.99
C PRO A 16 -18.63 44.18 -5.53
N MET A 17 -19.48 43.21 -5.25
CA MET A 17 -19.58 42.67 -3.91
C MET A 17 -18.18 42.14 -3.59
N LEU A 18 -17.40 42.90 -2.81
CA LEU A 18 -16.30 42.36 -2.07
C LEU A 18 -16.94 41.29 -1.18
N ASN A 19 -16.66 40.02 -1.46
CA ASN A 19 -17.06 38.96 -0.56
C ASN A 19 -16.48 39.32 0.81
N ALA A 20 -17.34 39.60 1.76
CA ALA A 20 -16.91 39.91 3.12
C ALA A 20 -16.18 38.70 3.65
N GLN A 21 -14.88 38.78 3.94
CA GLN A 21 -14.13 37.79 4.64
C GLN A 21 -14.13 38.06 6.15
N TRP A 22 -14.06 37.05 6.95
CA TRP A 22 -13.92 37.23 8.38
C TRP A 22 -12.71 36.46 8.92
N THR A 23 -11.99 37.12 9.83
CA THR A 23 -10.80 36.53 10.48
C THR A 23 -10.96 36.69 11.98
N SER A 24 -10.77 35.62 12.72
CA SER A 24 -10.83 35.67 14.18
C SER A 24 -9.63 36.45 14.77
N PRO A 25 -9.79 37.07 15.94
CA PRO A 25 -8.78 38.00 16.51
C PRO A 25 -7.49 37.36 17.02
N GLY A 26 -7.39 36.03 17.12
CA GLY A 26 -6.17 35.34 17.56
C GLY A 26 -5.87 35.47 19.05
N ASN A 27 -6.89 35.63 19.87
CA ASN A 27 -6.78 35.94 21.31
C ASN A 27 -7.04 34.73 22.22
N GLY A 28 -7.09 33.52 21.66
CA GLY A 28 -7.33 32.28 22.40
C GLY A 28 -8.82 31.95 22.59
N THR A 29 -9.67 32.50 21.74
CA THR A 29 -11.11 32.23 21.78
C THR A 29 -11.46 30.93 21.08
N THR A 30 -12.36 30.15 21.70
CA THR A 30 -13.03 29.03 21.02
C THR A 30 -14.33 29.50 20.43
N TYR A 31 -14.53 29.23 19.15
CA TYR A 31 -15.74 29.55 18.38
C TYR A 31 -16.49 28.28 18.01
N THR A 32 -17.73 28.16 18.42
CA THR A 32 -18.72 27.22 17.87
C THR A 32 -19.38 27.80 16.62
N MET A 33 -20.09 27.00 15.84
CA MET A 33 -20.84 27.52 14.69
C MET A 33 -21.89 28.56 15.13
N SER A 34 -22.55 28.39 16.29
CA SER A 34 -23.51 29.35 16.81
C SER A 34 -22.89 30.65 17.27
N GLU A 35 -21.67 30.64 17.79
CA GLU A 35 -20.93 31.85 18.14
C GLU A 35 -20.46 32.62 16.90
N LEU A 36 -20.02 31.89 15.85
CA LEU A 36 -19.65 32.49 14.58
C LEU A 36 -20.82 33.24 13.93
N VAL A 37 -22.05 32.74 14.02
CA VAL A 37 -23.25 33.46 13.55
C VAL A 37 -23.35 34.84 14.20
N ASN A 38 -22.99 34.99 15.47
CA ASN A 38 -23.13 36.22 16.24
C ASN A 38 -21.99 37.24 15.98
N VAL A 39 -20.80 36.77 15.55
CA VAL A 39 -19.60 37.62 15.48
C VAL A 39 -19.09 37.88 14.08
N THR A 40 -19.58 37.18 13.07
CA THR A 40 -19.02 37.24 11.69
C THR A 40 -19.74 38.24 10.78
N ASP A 41 -20.74 38.98 11.28
CA ASP A 41 -21.52 39.98 10.52
C ASP A 41 -22.07 39.43 9.18
N GLY A 42 -22.62 38.22 9.25
CA GLY A 42 -23.27 37.57 8.12
C GLY A 42 -22.38 36.67 7.26
N VAL A 43 -21.07 36.54 7.53
CA VAL A 43 -20.22 35.53 6.87
C VAL A 43 -20.66 34.12 7.25
N VAL A 44 -21.04 33.90 8.51
CA VAL A 44 -21.70 32.68 8.96
C VAL A 44 -23.15 33.00 9.36
N THR A 45 -24.10 32.24 8.84
CA THR A 45 -25.52 32.38 9.15
C THR A 45 -26.14 31.07 9.57
N PHE A 46 -27.35 31.12 10.14
CA PHE A 46 -28.17 29.98 10.48
C PHE A 46 -29.61 30.19 10.01
N ASP A 47 -30.13 29.29 9.17
CA ASP A 47 -31.45 29.39 8.56
C ASP A 47 -32.57 28.72 9.37
N ALA A 48 -32.34 28.44 10.65
CA ALA A 48 -33.16 27.65 11.56
C ALA A 48 -33.04 26.14 11.36
N THR A 49 -32.29 25.66 10.38
CA THR A 49 -32.05 24.25 10.08
C THR A 49 -30.58 23.93 9.96
N ASN A 50 -29.84 24.74 9.23
CA ASN A 50 -28.43 24.50 8.88
C ASN A 50 -27.61 25.79 9.04
N TYR A 51 -26.31 25.62 9.14
CA TYR A 51 -25.34 26.71 9.06
C TYR A 51 -24.88 26.92 7.62
N HIS A 52 -24.60 28.17 7.28
CA HIS A 52 -24.09 28.59 5.97
C HIS A 52 -22.84 29.46 6.16
N ILE A 53 -21.78 29.16 5.43
CA ILE A 53 -20.56 29.98 5.34
C ILE A 53 -20.56 30.59 3.93
N HIS A 54 -20.84 31.88 3.83
CA HIS A 54 -21.06 32.61 2.56
C HIS A 54 -19.78 33.21 1.98
N ALA A 55 -18.70 33.27 2.74
CA ALA A 55 -17.44 33.87 2.32
C ALA A 55 -16.26 33.32 3.10
N ASP A 56 -15.04 33.70 2.74
CA ASP A 56 -13.82 33.21 3.34
C ASP A 56 -13.80 33.40 4.86
N LEU A 57 -13.49 32.34 5.57
CA LEU A 57 -13.45 32.27 7.02
C LEU A 57 -12.05 31.85 7.48
N THR A 58 -11.40 32.68 8.30
CA THR A 58 -10.09 32.36 8.85
C THR A 58 -10.13 32.26 10.36
N ILE A 59 -9.70 31.15 10.91
CA ILE A 59 -9.46 30.94 12.33
C ILE A 59 -7.98 31.21 12.59
N SER A 60 -7.69 32.30 13.26
CA SER A 60 -6.33 32.78 13.54
C SER A 60 -5.58 31.88 14.51
N GLN A 61 -4.27 32.01 14.51
CA GLN A 61 -3.40 31.34 15.49
C GLN A 61 -3.89 31.59 16.93
N ASN A 62 -3.84 30.57 17.75
CA ASN A 62 -4.37 30.45 19.11
C ASN A 62 -5.90 30.32 19.25
N ASP A 63 -6.68 30.69 18.25
CA ASP A 63 -8.13 30.48 18.28
C ASP A 63 -8.51 29.05 17.88
N VAL A 64 -9.69 28.62 18.26
CA VAL A 64 -10.20 27.27 18.04
C VAL A 64 -11.55 27.32 17.34
N LEU A 65 -11.72 26.58 16.23
CA LEU A 65 -13.02 26.26 15.68
C LEU A 65 -13.48 24.94 16.27
N LYS A 66 -14.59 24.97 17.01
CA LYS A 66 -15.21 23.77 17.58
C LYS A 66 -16.50 23.44 16.82
N ILE A 67 -16.53 22.28 16.17
CA ILE A 67 -17.72 21.76 15.53
C ILE A 67 -18.49 20.91 16.55
N ASP A 68 -19.60 21.42 17.04
CA ASP A 68 -20.45 20.79 18.06
C ASP A 68 -21.95 20.86 17.72
N ASN A 69 -22.29 21.12 16.49
CA ASN A 69 -23.63 21.47 16.02
C ASN A 69 -24.58 20.26 15.84
N GLY A 70 -24.24 19.09 16.33
CA GLY A 70 -25.13 17.95 16.38
C GLY A 70 -25.55 17.43 14.99
N PHE A 71 -26.81 17.63 14.62
CA PHE A 71 -27.34 17.15 13.33
C PHE A 71 -27.40 18.24 12.24
N GLN A 72 -27.18 19.51 12.58
CA GLN A 72 -27.20 20.58 11.60
C GLN A 72 -26.04 20.43 10.61
N LYS A 73 -26.35 20.58 9.33
CA LYS A 73 -25.32 20.62 8.27
C LYS A 73 -24.64 21.98 8.25
N ILE A 74 -23.44 21.99 7.70
CA ILE A 74 -22.69 23.23 7.39
C ILE A 74 -22.56 23.27 5.86
N PHE A 75 -23.19 24.23 5.22
CA PHE A 75 -23.00 24.50 3.80
C PHE A 75 -21.91 25.57 3.65
N VAL A 76 -20.96 25.35 2.77
CA VAL A 76 -19.89 26.30 2.47
C VAL A 76 -20.06 26.74 1.03
N GLU A 77 -20.38 28.01 0.84
CA GLU A 77 -20.82 28.57 -0.44
C GLU A 77 -19.62 29.15 -1.21
N ASN A 78 -18.91 28.30 -1.93
CA ASN A 78 -17.75 28.65 -2.74
C ASN A 78 -16.70 29.50 -1.97
N ALA A 79 -16.47 29.15 -0.73
CA ALA A 79 -15.59 29.87 0.19
C ALA A 79 -14.38 29.01 0.62
N LEU A 80 -13.30 29.70 1.02
CA LEU A 80 -12.12 29.09 1.62
C LEU A 80 -12.20 29.19 3.15
N VAL A 81 -12.17 28.03 3.82
CA VAL A 81 -12.02 27.97 5.28
C VAL A 81 -10.55 27.73 5.63
N THR A 82 -9.91 28.69 6.26
CA THR A 82 -8.50 28.63 6.66
C THR A 82 -8.36 28.46 8.17
N ILE A 83 -7.62 27.46 8.60
CA ILE A 83 -7.31 27.18 10.01
C ILE A 83 -5.82 27.41 10.22
N LEU A 84 -5.50 28.48 10.93
CA LEU A 84 -4.13 28.80 11.42
C LEU A 84 -3.98 28.45 12.90
N GLY A 85 -5.09 28.26 13.61
CA GLY A 85 -5.15 27.84 15.00
C GLY A 85 -5.45 26.36 15.15
N SER A 86 -6.61 26.04 15.71
CA SER A 86 -7.05 24.66 15.90
C SER A 86 -8.46 24.43 15.36
N MET A 87 -8.74 23.21 14.96
CA MET A 87 -10.11 22.76 14.64
C MET A 87 -10.37 21.45 15.36
N ILE A 88 -11.50 21.38 16.07
CA ILE A 88 -11.88 20.21 16.86
C ILE A 88 -13.31 19.81 16.53
N CYS A 89 -13.54 18.52 16.28
CA CYS A 89 -14.86 17.95 16.13
C CYS A 89 -14.95 16.62 16.88
N GLU A 90 -15.70 16.62 17.96
CA GLU A 90 -15.91 15.44 18.83
C GLU A 90 -17.40 15.17 19.05
N ASN A 91 -18.17 15.07 17.98
CA ASN A 91 -19.60 14.84 18.07
C ASN A 91 -19.97 13.35 18.26
N ALA A 92 -21.05 13.08 18.96
CA ALA A 92 -21.62 11.73 19.04
C ALA A 92 -22.16 11.27 17.66
N ASN A 93 -22.73 12.21 16.89
CA ASN A 93 -23.26 11.99 15.55
C ASN A 93 -22.35 12.60 14.49
N ARG A 94 -22.44 12.07 13.26
CA ARG A 94 -21.68 12.59 12.12
C ARG A 94 -22.24 13.95 11.69
N VAL A 95 -21.38 14.94 11.56
CA VAL A 95 -21.72 16.27 11.04
C VAL A 95 -21.33 16.37 9.57
N SER A 96 -22.25 16.87 8.75
CA SER A 96 -21.98 17.09 7.32
C SER A 96 -21.47 18.50 7.07
N VAL A 97 -20.35 18.63 6.34
CA VAL A 97 -19.82 19.86 5.76
C VAL A 97 -19.86 19.68 4.25
N MET A 98 -20.67 20.47 3.56
CA MET A 98 -21.01 20.29 2.15
C MET A 98 -20.71 21.53 1.34
N GLY A 99 -20.15 21.36 0.15
CA GLY A 99 -19.99 22.46 -0.80
C GLY A 99 -21.32 22.90 -1.43
N ASP A 100 -21.46 24.19 -1.70
CA ASP A 100 -22.57 24.75 -2.46
C ASP A 100 -22.08 25.91 -3.37
N PRO A 101 -21.68 25.67 -4.60
CA PRO A 101 -21.49 24.35 -5.24
C PRO A 101 -20.22 23.62 -4.77
N SER A 102 -19.28 24.30 -4.13
CA SER A 102 -17.99 23.72 -3.70
C SER A 102 -17.42 24.48 -2.51
N PHE A 103 -16.41 23.94 -1.84
CA PHE A 103 -15.61 24.61 -0.82
C PHE A 103 -14.14 24.20 -0.88
N SER A 104 -13.29 25.05 -0.33
CA SER A 104 -11.88 24.73 -0.09
C SER A 104 -11.56 24.83 1.39
N MET A 105 -10.67 23.99 1.88
CA MET A 105 -10.19 24.07 3.26
C MET A 105 -8.66 24.04 3.30
N ARG A 106 -8.08 24.81 4.23
CA ARG A 106 -6.63 24.90 4.42
C ARG A 106 -6.28 24.89 5.89
N PHE A 107 -5.42 24.00 6.26
CA PHE A 107 -4.73 24.02 7.54
C PHE A 107 -3.29 24.47 7.28
N GLU A 108 -2.84 25.51 7.96
CA GLU A 108 -1.48 26.03 7.76
C GLU A 108 -0.88 26.41 9.09
N ASN A 109 0.23 25.72 9.46
CA ASN A 109 0.84 25.80 10.78
C ASN A 109 -0.18 25.58 11.92
N ALA A 110 -1.25 24.87 11.62
CA ALA A 110 -2.33 24.57 12.56
C ALA A 110 -1.89 23.47 13.54
N THR A 111 -2.33 23.59 14.78
CA THR A 111 -1.96 22.66 15.85
C THR A 111 -3.18 22.10 16.57
N ASN A 112 -3.06 20.91 17.17
CA ASN A 112 -4.14 20.27 17.91
C ASN A 112 -5.46 20.17 17.13
N CYS A 113 -5.38 19.79 15.86
CA CYS A 113 -6.54 19.55 15.02
C CYS A 113 -6.96 18.10 15.14
N ASP A 114 -8.15 17.85 15.70
CA ASP A 114 -8.71 16.52 15.93
C ASP A 114 -10.14 16.48 15.39
N LEU A 115 -10.33 15.80 14.24
CA LEU A 115 -11.55 15.80 13.46
C LEU A 115 -12.16 14.42 13.44
N LYS A 116 -13.24 14.24 14.18
CA LYS A 116 -13.95 12.96 14.28
C LYS A 116 -15.37 13.03 13.76
N LYS A 117 -15.79 11.96 13.08
CA LYS A 117 -17.18 11.80 12.60
C LYS A 117 -17.68 12.97 11.75
N LEU A 118 -16.84 13.44 10.82
CA LEU A 118 -17.26 14.41 9.80
C LEU A 118 -17.63 13.69 8.49
N TYR A 119 -18.47 14.34 7.72
CA TYR A 119 -18.78 13.98 6.34
C TYR A 119 -18.53 15.22 5.48
N PHE A 120 -17.44 15.21 4.75
CA PHE A 120 -17.12 16.23 3.76
C PHE A 120 -17.61 15.80 2.38
N SER A 121 -18.38 16.62 1.69
CA SER A 121 -18.79 16.35 0.31
C SER A 121 -18.74 17.59 -0.55
N ASP A 122 -18.53 17.38 -1.84
CA ASP A 122 -18.55 18.42 -2.87
C ASP A 122 -17.50 19.52 -2.60
N GLY A 123 -16.33 19.14 -2.08
CA GLY A 123 -15.19 20.02 -1.85
C GLY A 123 -14.29 20.14 -3.07
N ALA A 124 -13.52 21.22 -3.16
CA ALA A 124 -12.44 21.40 -4.14
C ALA A 124 -11.08 20.93 -3.63
N GLY A 125 -11.00 20.54 -2.37
CA GLY A 125 -9.83 19.96 -1.71
C GLY A 125 -9.55 20.50 -0.31
N ILE A 126 -8.84 19.70 0.47
CA ILE A 126 -8.34 20.05 1.80
C ILE A 126 -6.80 20.06 1.75
N LYS A 127 -6.18 21.18 2.06
CA LYS A 127 -4.73 21.35 2.10
C LYS A 127 -4.20 21.33 3.51
N LEU A 128 -3.23 20.46 3.78
CA LEU A 128 -2.48 20.43 5.03
C LEU A 128 -1.06 20.93 4.76
N ILE A 129 -0.69 22.06 5.35
CA ILE A 129 0.63 22.67 5.20
C ILE A 129 1.24 22.81 6.59
N GLU A 130 2.32 22.08 6.85
CA GLU A 130 3.00 22.09 8.15
C GLU A 130 2.00 21.91 9.33
N SER A 131 1.02 21.01 9.13
CA SER A 131 -0.13 20.83 10.02
C SER A 131 -0.46 19.34 10.18
N ASP A 132 -0.12 18.78 11.34
CA ASP A 132 -0.43 17.38 11.68
C ASP A 132 -1.89 17.29 12.15
N VAL A 133 -2.80 17.05 11.20
CA VAL A 133 -4.23 16.90 11.48
C VAL A 133 -4.55 15.43 11.71
N HIS A 134 -5.36 15.16 12.72
CA HIS A 134 -5.92 13.84 12.97
C HIS A 134 -7.36 13.76 12.45
N PHE A 135 -7.60 12.81 11.52
CA PHE A 135 -8.93 12.47 11.01
C PHE A 135 -9.29 11.06 11.46
N ASP A 136 -10.41 10.91 12.17
CA ASP A 136 -10.91 9.62 12.65
C ASP A 136 -12.40 9.46 12.31
N ASP A 137 -12.77 8.39 11.61
CA ASP A 137 -14.15 8.13 11.14
C ASP A 137 -14.72 9.30 10.29
N VAL A 138 -13.88 9.83 9.37
CA VAL A 138 -14.28 10.92 8.46
C VAL A 138 -14.52 10.39 7.06
N LYS A 139 -15.51 10.95 6.37
CA LYS A 139 -15.81 10.64 4.97
C LYS A 139 -15.49 11.81 4.05
N PHE A 140 -14.83 11.52 2.93
CA PHE A 140 -14.45 12.46 1.87
C PHE A 140 -15.07 11.98 0.55
N VAL A 141 -16.09 12.69 0.05
CA VAL A 141 -16.94 12.20 -1.03
C VAL A 141 -17.14 13.27 -2.08
N TYR A 142 -16.94 12.91 -3.36
CA TYR A 142 -17.17 13.79 -4.51
C TYR A 142 -16.33 15.09 -4.53
N PHE A 143 -15.06 15.01 -4.08
CA PHE A 143 -14.14 16.14 -4.21
C PHE A 143 -13.72 16.34 -5.65
N THR A 144 -13.67 17.61 -6.09
CA THR A 144 -13.10 18.01 -7.38
C THR A 144 -11.61 18.31 -7.26
N THR A 145 -10.94 18.66 -8.37
CA THR A 145 -9.52 19.02 -8.41
C THR A 145 -9.28 20.52 -8.61
N GLU A 146 -10.27 21.37 -8.29
CA GLU A 146 -10.20 22.81 -8.54
C GLU A 146 -9.24 23.56 -7.62
N TYR A 147 -9.05 23.09 -6.38
CA TYR A 147 -8.15 23.69 -5.40
C TYR A 147 -6.94 22.83 -5.05
N CYS A 148 -7.13 21.53 -4.97
CA CYS A 148 -6.12 20.53 -4.70
C CYS A 148 -6.06 19.49 -5.82
N HIS A 149 -4.99 18.73 -5.90
CA HIS A 149 -4.92 17.57 -6.82
C HIS A 149 -5.50 16.30 -6.20
N SER A 150 -5.78 16.33 -4.91
CA SER A 150 -6.32 15.22 -4.11
C SER A 150 -7.45 15.74 -3.21
N ALA A 151 -8.27 14.85 -2.67
CA ALA A 151 -9.22 15.23 -1.63
C ALA A 151 -8.49 15.79 -0.40
N ILE A 152 -7.33 15.19 -0.04
CA ILE A 152 -6.39 15.72 0.96
C ILE A 152 -5.01 15.85 0.33
N ASP A 153 -4.50 17.08 0.19
CA ASP A 153 -3.12 17.37 -0.18
C ASP A 153 -2.27 17.64 1.08
N ILE A 154 -1.15 16.93 1.22
CA ILE A 154 -0.26 16.97 2.37
C ILE A 154 1.07 17.62 1.97
N PHE A 155 1.52 18.62 2.70
CA PHE A 155 2.81 19.28 2.48
C PHE A 155 3.57 19.52 3.78
N ASN A 156 4.73 18.87 3.93
CA ASN A 156 5.63 18.99 5.09
C ASN A 156 4.95 18.72 6.43
N CYS A 157 4.12 17.69 6.51
CA CYS A 157 3.46 17.28 7.74
C CYS A 157 3.13 15.79 7.75
N ASN A 158 2.82 15.25 8.93
CA ASN A 158 2.63 13.83 9.17
C ASN A 158 1.24 13.57 9.79
N PRO A 159 0.13 13.82 9.05
CA PRO A 159 -1.22 13.63 9.57
C PRO A 159 -1.50 12.15 9.89
N VAL A 160 -2.43 11.94 10.81
CA VAL A 160 -3.02 10.63 11.08
C VAL A 160 -4.42 10.59 10.46
N ILE A 161 -4.64 9.64 9.56
CA ILE A 161 -5.89 9.44 8.84
C ILE A 161 -6.33 8.01 9.11
N GLU A 162 -7.32 7.83 9.98
CA GLU A 162 -7.74 6.50 10.41
C GLU A 162 -9.25 6.31 10.34
N ASN A 163 -9.67 5.07 10.03
CA ASN A 163 -11.08 4.68 9.93
C ASN A 163 -11.88 5.56 8.94
N CYS A 164 -11.20 6.17 7.95
CA CYS A 164 -11.79 7.11 7.02
C CYS A 164 -12.29 6.43 5.74
N TYR A 165 -13.19 7.11 5.03
CA TYR A 165 -13.77 6.62 3.78
C TYR A 165 -13.64 7.67 2.68
N PHE A 166 -13.04 7.27 1.55
CA PHE A 166 -12.82 8.12 0.37
C PHE A 166 -13.59 7.54 -0.81
N LEU A 167 -14.56 8.27 -1.34
CA LEU A 167 -15.45 7.78 -2.37
C LEU A 167 -15.55 8.75 -3.55
N LEU A 168 -15.31 8.24 -4.76
CA LEU A 168 -15.59 8.91 -6.03
C LEU A 168 -15.04 10.34 -6.11
N ASN A 169 -13.85 10.56 -5.55
CA ASN A 169 -13.15 11.83 -5.69
C ASN A 169 -12.54 11.94 -7.10
N GLU A 170 -12.52 13.12 -7.68
CA GLU A 170 -12.03 13.35 -9.06
C GLU A 170 -10.53 13.13 -9.17
N GLY A 171 -9.76 13.56 -8.17
CA GLY A 171 -8.32 13.34 -8.04
C GLY A 171 -7.98 12.16 -7.12
N ALA A 172 -6.73 12.05 -6.71
CA ALA A 172 -6.33 11.10 -5.68
C ALA A 172 -7.12 11.35 -4.38
N ALA A 173 -7.31 10.32 -3.59
CA ALA A 173 -7.90 10.48 -2.26
C ALA A 173 -6.93 11.23 -1.34
N ILE A 174 -5.66 10.81 -1.33
CA ILE A 174 -4.59 11.43 -0.54
C ILE A 174 -3.37 11.62 -1.46
N GLY A 175 -2.79 12.81 -1.42
CA GLY A 175 -1.60 13.14 -2.17
C GLY A 175 -0.59 13.98 -1.41
N SER A 176 0.69 13.86 -1.79
CA SER A 176 1.75 14.79 -1.39
C SER A 176 2.68 15.05 -2.57
N PRO A 177 3.20 16.27 -2.74
CA PRO A 177 4.01 16.61 -3.90
C PRO A 177 5.45 16.14 -3.77
N ALA A 178 6.14 16.00 -4.90
CA ALA A 178 7.54 15.56 -4.97
C ALA A 178 8.55 16.52 -4.30
N ASN A 179 8.18 17.77 -4.06
CA ASN A 179 9.02 18.79 -3.42
C ASN A 179 8.70 19.01 -1.93
N GLY A 180 7.85 18.19 -1.34
CA GLY A 180 7.57 18.18 0.10
C GLY A 180 8.06 16.87 0.73
N GLN A 181 8.15 16.84 2.05
CA GLN A 181 8.49 15.63 2.81
C GLN A 181 7.39 15.37 3.83
N SER A 182 6.67 14.26 3.66
CA SER A 182 5.51 13.96 4.49
C SER A 182 5.41 12.45 4.75
N SER A 183 5.22 12.08 6.01
CA SER A 183 5.05 10.69 6.43
C SER A 183 3.68 10.47 7.09
N PRO A 184 2.58 10.47 6.31
CA PRO A 184 1.26 10.24 6.86
C PRO A 184 1.12 8.83 7.44
N LYS A 185 0.20 8.69 8.41
CA LYS A 185 -0.31 7.40 8.88
C LYS A 185 -1.71 7.21 8.32
N ILE A 186 -1.87 6.26 7.41
CA ILE A 186 -3.14 5.93 6.73
C ILE A 186 -3.55 4.54 7.24
N LEU A 187 -4.54 4.50 8.13
CA LEU A 187 -4.84 3.33 8.94
C LEU A 187 -6.31 2.93 8.83
N ASN A 188 -6.59 1.67 8.49
CA ASN A 188 -7.94 1.11 8.45
C ASN A 188 -8.95 1.94 7.64
N CYS A 189 -8.49 2.55 6.56
CA CYS A 189 -9.32 3.36 5.66
C CYS A 189 -9.84 2.55 4.48
N GLU A 190 -10.91 3.05 3.87
CA GLU A 190 -11.49 2.50 2.65
C GLU A 190 -11.43 3.56 1.53
N PHE A 191 -10.86 3.14 0.40
CA PHE A 191 -10.71 3.94 -0.81
C PHE A 191 -11.51 3.27 -1.92
N ASP A 192 -12.61 3.87 -2.32
CA ASP A 192 -13.52 3.31 -3.30
C ASP A 192 -13.59 4.21 -4.53
N SER A 193 -13.03 3.70 -5.62
CA SER A 193 -13.21 4.28 -6.95
C SER A 193 -12.87 5.76 -7.06
N ASN A 194 -11.84 6.20 -6.35
CA ASN A 194 -11.32 7.55 -6.52
C ASN A 194 -10.57 7.66 -7.85
N VAL A 195 -10.26 8.88 -8.28
CA VAL A 195 -9.61 9.23 -9.57
C VAL A 195 -10.52 9.03 -10.77
N ASN A 196 -11.23 10.06 -11.13
CA ASN A 196 -12.21 10.02 -12.23
C ASN A 196 -11.70 10.68 -13.52
N GLY A 197 -10.42 10.92 -13.71
CA GLY A 197 -10.00 11.65 -14.90
C GLY A 197 -8.52 11.67 -15.22
N ALA A 198 -7.67 11.13 -14.37
CA ALA A 198 -6.24 11.25 -14.51
C ALA A 198 -5.52 9.90 -14.38
N ASN A 199 -4.32 9.80 -14.95
CA ASN A 199 -3.43 8.66 -14.76
C ASN A 199 -2.64 8.83 -13.45
N ILE A 200 -3.31 8.71 -12.31
CA ILE A 200 -2.73 8.80 -10.98
C ILE A 200 -3.30 7.68 -10.08
N PRO A 201 -2.61 7.30 -9.00
CA PRO A 201 -3.14 6.32 -8.04
C PRO A 201 -4.13 6.95 -7.05
N GLN A 202 -4.90 6.11 -6.37
CA GLN A 202 -5.82 6.55 -5.31
C GLN A 202 -5.06 7.17 -4.12
N ILE A 203 -3.89 6.61 -3.79
CA ILE A 203 -2.95 7.20 -2.83
C ILE A 203 -1.66 7.52 -3.59
N ASN A 204 -1.31 8.82 -3.67
CA ASN A 204 -0.20 9.33 -4.48
C ASN A 204 0.74 10.18 -3.62
N LEU A 205 1.78 9.56 -3.07
CA LEU A 205 2.68 10.21 -2.13
C LEU A 205 4.05 10.50 -2.76
N GLY A 206 4.58 11.67 -2.47
CA GLY A 206 5.97 12.05 -2.66
C GLY A 206 6.87 11.50 -1.56
N PRO A 207 8.10 12.06 -1.41
CA PRO A 207 9.06 11.57 -0.43
C PRO A 207 8.58 11.73 1.01
N GLY A 208 9.00 10.77 1.86
CA GLY A 208 8.77 10.81 3.29
C GLY A 208 9.62 11.84 4.03
N SER A 209 9.21 12.19 5.23
CA SER A 209 10.01 12.90 6.23
C SER A 209 10.99 11.93 6.92
N GLU A 210 11.59 12.33 8.05
CA GLU A 210 12.41 11.41 8.87
C GLU A 210 11.60 10.25 9.47
N ASP A 211 10.27 10.39 9.57
CA ASP A 211 9.35 9.38 10.05
C ASP A 211 9.03 8.33 8.96
N THR A 212 8.33 7.29 9.35
CA THR A 212 7.85 6.24 8.44
C THR A 212 6.47 6.59 7.90
N ILE A 213 6.27 6.42 6.59
CA ILE A 213 4.95 6.40 5.95
C ILE A 213 4.27 5.07 6.33
N PHE A 214 3.12 5.13 6.99
CA PHE A 214 2.33 3.95 7.34
C PHE A 214 1.10 3.86 6.44
N VAL A 215 0.94 2.75 5.74
CA VAL A 215 -0.28 2.39 5.01
C VAL A 215 -0.69 1.01 5.50
N VAL A 216 -1.62 0.95 6.46
CA VAL A 216 -1.88 -0.27 7.24
C VAL A 216 -3.37 -0.57 7.35
N GLY A 217 -3.77 -1.80 7.02
CA GLY A 217 -5.13 -2.30 7.21
C GLY A 217 -6.18 -1.68 6.29
N ASN A 218 -5.79 -1.11 5.14
CA ASN A 218 -6.70 -0.40 4.26
C ASN A 218 -7.30 -1.30 3.18
N LEU A 219 -8.48 -0.93 2.68
CA LEU A 219 -9.07 -1.46 1.45
C LEU A 219 -8.95 -0.39 0.35
N ILE A 220 -8.24 -0.73 -0.73
CA ILE A 220 -8.08 0.14 -1.90
C ILE A 220 -8.69 -0.56 -3.12
N ASP A 221 -9.92 -0.20 -3.46
CA ASP A 221 -10.71 -0.82 -4.53
C ASP A 221 -10.89 0.15 -5.71
N GLY A 222 -10.43 -0.25 -6.88
CA GLY A 222 -10.53 0.49 -8.12
C GLY A 222 -11.71 0.09 -9.02
N THR A 223 -12.66 -0.71 -8.54
CA THR A 223 -13.71 -1.36 -9.37
C THR A 223 -14.44 -0.40 -10.32
N TYR A 224 -14.73 0.82 -9.88
CA TYR A 224 -15.42 1.83 -10.70
C TYR A 224 -14.53 3.05 -11.02
N ALA A 225 -13.25 2.99 -10.66
CA ALA A 225 -12.29 4.02 -11.05
C ALA A 225 -12.02 3.96 -12.56
N GLN A 226 -11.36 4.97 -13.10
CA GLN A 226 -10.89 4.90 -14.49
C GLN A 226 -9.82 3.82 -14.65
N PHE A 227 -9.79 3.19 -15.83
CA PHE A 227 -8.88 2.07 -16.13
C PHE A 227 -7.38 2.42 -16.01
N HIS A 228 -7.01 3.69 -15.99
CA HIS A 228 -5.64 4.13 -15.72
C HIS A 228 -5.31 4.37 -14.23
N THR A 229 -6.27 4.18 -13.34
CA THR A 229 -6.09 4.45 -11.91
C THR A 229 -5.26 3.37 -11.23
N GLY A 230 -4.14 3.74 -10.62
CA GLY A 230 -3.36 2.87 -9.77
C GLY A 230 -3.90 2.78 -8.34
N GLY A 231 -3.48 1.79 -7.57
CA GLY A 231 -3.80 1.67 -6.15
C GLY A 231 -3.00 2.67 -5.32
N ILE A 232 -1.73 2.37 -5.07
CA ILE A 232 -0.82 3.19 -4.26
C ILE A 232 0.45 3.46 -5.05
N SER A 233 0.92 4.71 -5.05
CA SER A 233 2.27 5.05 -5.48
C SER A 233 2.98 5.91 -4.45
N ILE A 234 4.23 5.55 -4.14
CA ILE A 234 5.13 6.34 -3.31
C ILE A 234 6.41 6.59 -4.11
N ALA A 235 6.74 7.86 -4.34
CA ALA A 235 7.83 8.20 -5.22
C ALA A 235 8.73 9.31 -4.65
N ASP A 236 10.05 9.09 -4.65
CA ASP A 236 11.04 10.15 -4.49
C ASP A 236 11.81 10.35 -5.79
N LEU A 237 11.34 11.24 -6.64
CA LEU A 237 11.96 11.56 -7.93
C LEU A 237 13.07 12.59 -7.83
N MET A 238 13.28 13.19 -6.67
CA MET A 238 14.24 14.26 -6.43
C MET A 238 15.43 13.82 -5.56
N GLY A 239 15.35 12.65 -4.92
CA GLY A 239 16.38 12.16 -4.00
C GLY A 239 16.53 13.05 -2.77
N THR A 240 15.42 13.45 -2.17
CA THR A 240 15.41 14.44 -1.10
C THR A 240 15.68 13.89 0.30
N GLY A 241 15.72 12.56 0.46
CA GLY A 241 16.01 11.91 1.74
C GLY A 241 15.76 10.41 1.71
N ASP A 242 15.82 9.78 2.87
CA ASP A 242 15.54 8.36 3.03
C ASP A 242 14.06 8.16 3.39
N THR A 243 13.26 7.75 2.40
CA THR A 243 11.85 7.49 2.59
C THR A 243 11.62 6.08 3.15
N LYS A 244 11.10 5.99 4.37
CA LYS A 244 10.75 4.73 5.02
C LYS A 244 9.26 4.44 4.85
N ILE A 245 8.92 3.19 4.46
CA ILE A 245 7.55 2.81 4.13
C ILE A 245 7.20 1.50 4.85
N LEU A 246 6.07 1.48 5.54
CA LEU A 246 5.42 0.25 5.98
C LEU A 246 4.08 0.09 5.28
N LEU A 247 4.01 -0.86 4.36
CA LEU A 247 2.80 -1.29 3.69
C LEU A 247 2.37 -2.62 4.29
N LYS A 248 1.30 -2.63 5.09
CA LYS A 248 0.96 -3.81 5.90
C LYS A 248 -0.55 -4.10 5.95
N ASP A 249 -0.91 -5.37 5.80
CA ASP A 249 -2.27 -5.90 5.98
C ASP A 249 -3.33 -5.16 5.12
N ASN A 250 -2.96 -4.65 3.94
CA ASN A 250 -3.89 -3.98 3.03
C ASN A 250 -4.50 -4.96 2.01
N ILE A 251 -5.70 -4.65 1.53
CA ILE A 251 -6.31 -5.29 0.37
C ILE A 251 -6.34 -4.27 -0.76
N ILE A 252 -5.59 -4.53 -1.83
CA ILE A 252 -5.42 -3.62 -2.98
C ILE A 252 -5.87 -4.37 -4.22
N LYS A 253 -7.00 -3.98 -4.79
CA LYS A 253 -7.63 -4.75 -5.85
C LYS A 253 -8.31 -3.90 -6.93
N ASN A 254 -8.49 -4.51 -8.11
CA ASN A 254 -9.22 -3.90 -9.22
C ASN A 254 -8.67 -2.53 -9.65
N ASN A 255 -7.37 -2.31 -9.49
CA ASN A 255 -6.69 -1.11 -9.94
C ASN A 255 -5.89 -1.40 -11.22
N ARG A 256 -5.29 -0.40 -11.82
CA ARG A 256 -4.33 -0.59 -12.92
C ARG A 256 -3.05 -1.28 -12.45
N TYR A 257 -2.59 -0.98 -11.24
CA TYR A 257 -1.52 -1.65 -10.51
C TYR A 257 -1.82 -1.57 -9.01
N GLY A 258 -1.28 -2.50 -8.24
CA GLY A 258 -1.48 -2.50 -6.80
C GLY A 258 -0.61 -1.45 -6.10
N TYR A 259 0.69 -1.69 -6.03
CA TYR A 259 1.67 -0.78 -5.41
C TYR A 259 2.80 -0.45 -6.39
N ASN A 260 3.17 0.82 -6.45
CA ASN A 260 4.33 1.31 -7.18
C ASN A 260 5.27 2.08 -6.26
N GLN A 261 6.53 1.67 -6.23
CA GLN A 261 7.63 2.37 -5.58
C GLN A 261 8.58 2.87 -6.65
N GLN A 262 8.81 4.19 -6.72
CA GLN A 262 9.64 4.75 -7.79
C GLN A 262 10.55 5.86 -7.29
N GLY A 263 11.84 5.77 -7.59
CA GLY A 263 12.75 6.88 -7.34
C GLY A 263 14.02 6.51 -6.60
N TYR A 264 14.46 7.43 -5.74
CA TYR A 264 15.71 7.36 -4.97
C TYR A 264 15.43 7.04 -3.50
N HIS A 265 16.31 6.27 -2.87
CA HIS A 265 16.37 6.07 -1.40
C HIS A 265 15.02 5.65 -0.75
N LEU A 266 14.26 4.83 -1.45
CA LEU A 266 12.99 4.29 -0.93
C LEU A 266 13.26 2.96 -0.22
N ASN A 267 12.83 2.85 1.03
CA ASN A 267 13.05 1.69 1.87
C ASN A 267 11.69 1.18 2.40
N SER A 268 11.18 0.11 1.81
CA SER A 268 9.87 -0.43 2.12
C SER A 268 9.92 -1.80 2.80
N THR A 269 8.99 -1.98 3.74
CA THR A 269 8.56 -3.27 4.26
C THR A 269 7.12 -3.52 3.81
N ILE A 270 6.91 -4.55 3.00
CA ILE A 270 5.64 -4.91 2.38
C ILE A 270 5.23 -6.27 2.94
N VAL A 271 4.28 -6.29 3.87
CA VAL A 271 3.98 -7.51 4.65
C VAL A 271 2.49 -7.73 4.85
N GLY A 272 2.04 -8.96 4.61
CA GLY A 272 0.66 -9.39 4.86
C GLY A 272 -0.40 -8.76 3.96
N ASN A 273 -0.01 -8.17 2.82
CA ASN A 273 -0.97 -7.53 1.92
C ASN A 273 -1.55 -8.51 0.91
N GLN A 274 -2.68 -8.13 0.33
CA GLN A 274 -3.33 -8.81 -0.77
C GLN A 274 -3.36 -7.88 -2.00
N PHE A 275 -2.63 -8.25 -3.06
CA PHE A 275 -2.62 -7.57 -4.36
C PHE A 275 -3.38 -8.44 -5.36
N ILE A 276 -4.65 -8.14 -5.58
CA ILE A 276 -5.58 -9.03 -6.28
C ILE A 276 -6.20 -8.34 -7.48
N ASP A 277 -6.17 -8.99 -8.65
CA ASP A 277 -6.89 -8.54 -9.85
C ASP A 277 -6.55 -7.09 -10.27
N ASN A 278 -5.30 -6.65 -10.11
CA ASN A 278 -4.87 -5.33 -10.54
C ASN A 278 -4.50 -5.34 -12.03
N TYR A 279 -5.50 -5.47 -12.90
CA TYR A 279 -5.38 -5.51 -14.36
C TYR A 279 -6.41 -4.61 -15.07
N HIS A 280 -6.89 -3.56 -14.41
CA HIS A 280 -7.93 -2.68 -14.95
C HIS A 280 -7.52 -2.06 -16.31
N GLU A 281 -6.26 -1.69 -16.48
CA GLU A 281 -5.64 -1.48 -17.78
C GLU A 281 -5.16 -2.83 -18.31
N ASP A 282 -5.72 -3.29 -19.43
CA ASP A 282 -5.42 -4.59 -20.02
C ASP A 282 -4.13 -4.64 -20.88
N ASN A 283 -3.50 -3.49 -21.08
CA ASN A 283 -2.22 -3.39 -21.77
C ASN A 283 -1.05 -3.51 -20.77
N PRO A 284 -0.34 -4.63 -20.76
CA PRO A 284 0.72 -4.90 -19.80
C PRO A 284 1.91 -3.92 -19.88
N MET A 285 2.10 -3.26 -21.02
CA MET A 285 3.13 -2.24 -21.19
C MET A 285 2.79 -0.92 -20.45
N ASN A 286 1.54 -0.77 -20.04
CA ASN A 286 1.07 0.42 -19.33
C ASN A 286 0.90 0.21 -17.82
N GLY A 287 1.07 -1.00 -17.33
CA GLY A 287 0.91 -1.34 -15.91
C GLY A 287 0.43 -2.77 -15.68
N GLY A 288 -0.29 -3.01 -14.60
CA GLY A 288 -0.84 -4.33 -14.29
C GLY A 288 -0.03 -5.16 -13.30
N SER A 289 1.04 -4.61 -12.71
CA SER A 289 1.79 -5.29 -11.67
C SER A 289 1.03 -5.25 -10.34
N GLY A 290 1.02 -6.36 -9.61
CA GLY A 290 0.64 -6.36 -8.20
C GLY A 290 1.57 -5.43 -7.42
N ILE A 291 2.88 -5.63 -7.57
CA ILE A 291 3.94 -4.77 -7.01
C ILE A 291 4.90 -4.36 -8.12
N SER A 292 5.21 -3.07 -8.22
CA SER A 292 6.23 -2.52 -9.11
C SER A 292 7.29 -1.76 -8.32
N ILE A 293 8.55 -2.16 -8.45
CA ILE A 293 9.70 -1.50 -7.83
C ILE A 293 10.59 -0.95 -8.95
N TYR A 294 10.70 0.38 -9.01
CA TYR A 294 11.54 1.07 -9.99
C TYR A 294 12.58 1.94 -9.26
N GLY A 295 13.78 1.42 -9.12
CA GLY A 295 14.89 2.12 -8.48
C GLY A 295 15.61 3.06 -9.45
N MET A 296 15.96 4.25 -9.00
CA MET A 296 16.81 5.20 -9.73
C MET A 296 18.25 5.20 -9.23
N ASP A 297 18.53 4.50 -8.13
CA ASP A 297 19.86 4.23 -7.59
C ASP A 297 19.88 2.91 -6.80
N ASP A 298 21.07 2.49 -6.35
CA ASP A 298 21.29 1.24 -5.62
C ASP A 298 20.88 1.31 -4.11
N ASN A 299 20.29 2.44 -3.66
CA ASN A 299 19.84 2.59 -2.27
C ASN A 299 18.35 2.32 -2.08
N ASN A 300 17.67 1.86 -3.13
CA ASN A 300 16.28 1.41 -3.01
C ASN A 300 16.22 0.01 -2.42
N ARG A 301 15.31 -0.19 -1.47
CA ARG A 301 15.13 -1.48 -0.78
C ARG A 301 13.67 -1.84 -0.66
N ALA A 302 13.39 -3.14 -0.77
CA ALA A 302 12.07 -3.69 -0.50
C ALA A 302 12.20 -5.07 0.16
N VAL A 303 11.65 -5.22 1.36
CA VAL A 303 11.46 -6.50 2.03
C VAL A 303 10.00 -6.90 1.90
N ILE A 304 9.73 -8.05 1.27
CA ILE A 304 8.40 -8.49 0.87
C ILE A 304 8.11 -9.84 1.50
N ARG A 305 7.13 -9.90 2.42
CA ARG A 305 6.82 -11.09 3.24
C ARG A 305 5.31 -11.31 3.38
N ASP A 306 4.92 -12.57 3.40
CA ASP A 306 3.56 -13.00 3.77
C ASP A 306 2.44 -12.37 2.92
N ASN A 307 2.71 -11.95 1.67
CA ASN A 307 1.71 -11.32 0.81
C ASN A 307 1.01 -12.33 -0.10
N VAL A 308 -0.20 -12.00 -0.54
CA VAL A 308 -0.91 -12.69 -1.62
C VAL A 308 -0.88 -11.79 -2.87
N ILE A 309 -0.29 -12.28 -3.95
CA ILE A 309 -0.08 -11.54 -5.21
C ILE A 309 -0.63 -12.40 -6.34
N THR A 310 -1.89 -12.20 -6.71
CA THR A 310 -2.59 -13.08 -7.63
C THR A 310 -3.56 -12.33 -8.55
N GLY A 311 -3.81 -12.85 -9.75
CA GLY A 311 -4.76 -12.29 -10.71
C GLY A 311 -4.32 -10.97 -11.35
N ASN A 312 -3.06 -10.54 -11.16
CA ASN A 312 -2.54 -9.34 -11.79
C ASN A 312 -2.05 -9.66 -13.22
N LEU A 313 -1.82 -8.66 -14.07
CA LEU A 313 -1.15 -8.89 -15.35
C LEU A 313 0.31 -9.32 -15.17
N TRP A 314 0.94 -8.84 -14.12
CA TRP A 314 2.29 -9.19 -13.67
C TRP A 314 2.26 -9.27 -12.15
N GLY A 315 2.85 -10.27 -11.55
CA GLY A 315 2.90 -10.38 -10.10
C GLY A 315 3.76 -9.27 -9.50
N ILE A 316 5.09 -9.42 -9.64
CA ILE A 316 6.08 -8.43 -9.20
C ILE A 316 6.92 -8.02 -10.40
N THR A 317 7.11 -6.72 -10.58
CA THR A 317 8.01 -6.15 -11.59
C THR A 317 9.11 -5.35 -10.91
N ALA A 318 10.36 -5.68 -11.24
CA ALA A 318 11.56 -5.05 -10.72
C ALA A 318 12.34 -4.37 -11.86
N ILE A 319 12.66 -3.08 -11.73
CA ILE A 319 13.30 -2.29 -12.78
C ILE A 319 14.43 -1.45 -12.19
N ASN A 320 15.61 -1.54 -12.78
CA ASN A 320 16.84 -0.82 -12.42
C ASN A 320 17.39 -1.12 -11.00
N GLY A 321 18.14 -0.18 -10.41
CA GLY A 321 18.88 -0.38 -9.16
C GLY A 321 18.02 -0.52 -7.92
N PHE A 322 18.18 -1.63 -7.20
CA PHE A 322 17.46 -1.92 -5.95
C PHE A 322 18.08 -3.10 -5.20
N ASP A 323 17.65 -3.26 -3.95
CA ASP A 323 17.86 -4.46 -3.13
C ASP A 323 16.47 -5.01 -2.75
N ILE A 324 15.99 -5.99 -3.52
CA ILE A 324 14.71 -6.65 -3.26
C ILE A 324 14.96 -7.98 -2.58
N ASN A 325 14.30 -8.19 -1.44
CA ASN A 325 14.35 -9.40 -0.66
C ASN A 325 12.95 -10.01 -0.53
N LEU A 326 12.69 -11.06 -1.30
CA LEU A 326 11.46 -11.86 -1.25
C LEU A 326 11.59 -13.10 -0.36
N GLY A 327 12.72 -13.28 0.31
CA GLY A 327 13.00 -14.36 1.24
C GLY A 327 14.41 -14.92 1.11
N THR A 328 14.98 -15.37 2.22
CA THR A 328 16.28 -16.05 2.32
C THR A 328 16.10 -17.44 2.94
N GLU A 329 17.17 -18.23 2.99
CA GLU A 329 17.11 -19.56 3.65
C GLU A 329 16.79 -19.46 5.15
N GLU A 330 17.21 -18.38 5.82
CA GLU A 330 16.97 -18.14 7.24
C GLU A 330 15.63 -17.44 7.52
N ASP A 331 15.11 -16.68 6.53
CA ASP A 331 13.90 -15.85 6.64
C ASP A 331 13.07 -15.99 5.35
N TRP A 332 12.22 -17.02 5.31
CA TRP A 332 11.40 -17.36 4.16
C TRP A 332 10.43 -16.24 3.79
N GLY A 333 10.20 -16.09 2.48
CA GLY A 333 9.30 -15.06 1.96
C GLY A 333 7.85 -15.26 2.33
N ASN A 334 7.37 -16.50 2.30
CA ASN A 334 5.98 -16.92 2.54
C ASN A 334 4.95 -16.14 1.70
N ASN A 335 5.37 -15.52 0.60
CA ASN A 335 4.43 -14.89 -0.31
C ASN A 335 3.78 -15.96 -1.19
N GLN A 336 2.51 -15.78 -1.51
CA GLN A 336 1.79 -16.53 -2.55
C GLN A 336 1.86 -15.70 -3.83
N ILE A 337 2.62 -16.16 -4.83
CA ILE A 337 2.88 -15.44 -6.07
C ILE A 337 2.53 -16.36 -7.24
N HIS A 338 1.28 -16.33 -7.68
CA HIS A 338 0.80 -17.23 -8.71
C HIS A 338 -0.47 -16.71 -9.39
N ASP A 339 -0.89 -17.35 -10.47
CA ASP A 339 -2.06 -16.96 -11.25
C ASP A 339 -1.98 -15.52 -11.81
N ASN A 340 -0.78 -14.96 -11.96
CA ASN A 340 -0.57 -13.69 -12.65
C ASN A 340 -0.30 -13.97 -14.14
N GLY A 341 -0.82 -13.15 -15.03
CA GLY A 341 -0.70 -13.43 -16.46
C GLY A 341 -0.94 -12.22 -17.34
N ASN A 342 -0.27 -12.24 -18.50
CA ASN A 342 -0.21 -11.15 -19.44
C ASN A 342 -0.43 -11.69 -20.85
N SER A 343 -1.66 -11.64 -21.37
CA SER A 343 -2.01 -12.04 -22.75
C SER A 343 -1.46 -13.42 -23.18
N GLY A 344 -1.37 -14.36 -22.25
CA GLY A 344 -0.85 -15.71 -22.46
C GLY A 344 0.63 -15.91 -22.12
N VAL A 345 1.32 -14.85 -21.70
CA VAL A 345 2.64 -14.94 -21.09
C VAL A 345 2.45 -14.74 -19.58
N VAL A 346 2.94 -15.66 -18.77
CA VAL A 346 2.81 -15.59 -17.31
C VAL A 346 4.11 -15.09 -16.73
N TYR A 347 4.05 -14.00 -15.97
CA TYR A 347 5.17 -13.53 -15.16
C TYR A 347 4.68 -13.31 -13.74
N ASP A 348 5.02 -14.23 -12.88
CA ASP A 348 4.85 -14.05 -11.45
C ASP A 348 5.94 -13.13 -10.88
N LEU A 349 7.15 -13.19 -11.45
CA LEU A 349 8.22 -12.25 -11.18
C LEU A 349 8.93 -11.86 -12.49
N TYR A 350 8.97 -10.57 -12.78
CA TYR A 350 9.68 -10.01 -13.92
C TYR A 350 10.82 -9.10 -13.46
N ASP A 351 12.04 -9.61 -13.53
CA ASP A 351 13.24 -8.83 -13.24
C ASP A 351 13.79 -8.19 -14.53
N ASN A 352 13.67 -6.88 -14.64
CA ASN A 352 14.26 -6.08 -15.70
C ASN A 352 15.38 -5.19 -15.13
N SER A 353 16.32 -5.82 -14.43
CA SER A 353 17.44 -5.15 -13.79
C SER A 353 18.71 -6.01 -13.85
N THR A 354 19.83 -5.44 -13.43
CA THR A 354 21.09 -6.17 -13.24
C THR A 354 21.29 -6.63 -11.79
N CYS A 355 20.31 -6.44 -10.92
CA CYS A 355 20.40 -6.76 -9.50
C CYS A 355 19.87 -8.18 -9.25
N ASP A 356 20.58 -8.96 -8.44
CA ASP A 356 20.10 -10.26 -8.02
C ASP A 356 18.95 -10.15 -7.04
N ILE A 357 17.97 -11.07 -7.12
CA ILE A 357 16.81 -11.11 -6.24
C ILE A 357 16.79 -12.43 -5.46
N MET A 358 16.74 -12.34 -4.14
CA MET A 358 16.49 -13.48 -3.26
C MET A 358 14.99 -13.69 -3.10
N ALA A 359 14.46 -14.86 -3.53
CA ALA A 359 13.03 -15.18 -3.54
C ALA A 359 12.73 -16.55 -2.89
N VAL A 360 13.51 -16.91 -1.90
CA VAL A 360 13.44 -18.21 -1.20
C VAL A 360 12.18 -18.32 -0.34
N GLY A 361 11.57 -19.51 -0.31
CA GLY A 361 10.47 -19.82 0.58
C GLY A 361 9.14 -19.20 0.21
N ASN A 362 8.89 -18.92 -1.08
CA ASN A 362 7.60 -18.46 -1.58
C ASN A 362 6.78 -19.62 -2.14
N ASP A 363 5.47 -19.46 -2.17
CA ASP A 363 4.51 -20.34 -2.84
C ASP A 363 4.22 -19.79 -4.25
N TRP A 364 4.60 -20.57 -5.25
CA TRP A 364 4.46 -20.24 -6.67
C TRP A 364 3.23 -20.92 -7.31
N GLY A 365 2.35 -21.54 -6.49
CA GLY A 365 1.16 -22.25 -6.96
C GLY A 365 1.43 -23.62 -7.57
N THR A 366 2.70 -24.00 -7.75
CA THR A 366 3.16 -25.28 -8.23
C THR A 366 4.41 -25.74 -7.49
N THR A 367 4.70 -27.05 -7.55
CA THR A 367 5.96 -27.62 -7.02
C THR A 367 6.87 -28.12 -8.15
N ASP A 368 6.52 -27.86 -9.41
CA ASP A 368 7.37 -28.14 -10.58
C ASP A 368 8.36 -26.98 -10.76
N GLU A 369 9.63 -27.24 -10.51
CA GLU A 369 10.71 -26.26 -10.61
C GLU A 369 10.79 -25.61 -12.00
N GLN A 370 10.55 -26.39 -13.07
CA GLN A 370 10.59 -25.86 -14.42
C GLN A 370 9.40 -24.95 -14.70
N GLU A 371 8.22 -25.26 -14.18
CA GLU A 371 7.04 -24.41 -14.31
C GLU A 371 7.24 -23.08 -13.56
N ILE A 372 7.86 -23.12 -12.36
CA ILE A 372 8.23 -21.90 -11.63
C ILE A 372 9.23 -21.06 -12.43
N GLU A 373 10.28 -21.69 -12.96
CA GLU A 373 11.29 -21.04 -13.80
C GLU A 373 10.67 -20.35 -15.02
N ASP A 374 9.73 -21.02 -15.69
CA ASP A 374 9.04 -20.48 -16.88
C ASP A 374 8.15 -19.25 -16.54
N HIS A 375 7.80 -19.03 -15.25
CA HIS A 375 7.02 -17.89 -14.76
C HIS A 375 7.89 -16.75 -14.21
N ILE A 376 9.22 -16.94 -14.18
CA ILE A 376 10.18 -15.94 -13.71
C ILE A 376 11.02 -15.46 -14.89
N TYR A 377 11.02 -14.16 -15.18
CA TYR A 377 11.90 -13.58 -16.20
C TYR A 377 13.13 -12.98 -15.54
N HIS A 378 14.33 -13.47 -15.86
CA HIS A 378 15.57 -13.07 -15.24
C HIS A 378 16.83 -13.45 -16.07
N GLN A 379 17.98 -13.64 -15.43
CA GLN A 379 19.27 -13.92 -16.06
C GLN A 379 19.25 -15.14 -17.02
N TYR A 380 18.40 -16.15 -16.81
CA TYR A 380 18.33 -17.29 -17.73
C TYR A 380 17.63 -16.98 -19.05
N ASP A 381 16.75 -15.96 -19.05
CA ASP A 381 16.11 -15.46 -20.28
C ASP A 381 16.97 -14.42 -21.00
N ASP A 382 17.60 -13.51 -20.23
CA ASP A 382 18.53 -12.51 -20.73
C ASP A 382 19.79 -12.45 -19.85
N PRO A 383 20.96 -12.93 -20.33
CA PRO A 383 22.20 -12.93 -19.56
C PRO A 383 22.69 -11.58 -19.08
N GLY A 384 22.06 -10.48 -19.49
CA GLY A 384 22.33 -9.13 -19.02
C GLY A 384 21.61 -8.76 -17.74
N LEU A 385 20.69 -9.60 -17.25
CA LEU A 385 19.88 -9.37 -16.06
C LEU A 385 20.46 -10.04 -14.80
N GLY A 386 19.91 -9.68 -13.66
CA GLY A 386 20.21 -10.29 -12.38
C GLY A 386 19.66 -11.71 -12.25
N LEU A 387 20.18 -12.47 -11.31
CA LEU A 387 19.72 -13.82 -11.00
C LEU A 387 18.61 -13.77 -9.95
N VAL A 388 17.49 -14.44 -10.22
CA VAL A 388 16.48 -14.73 -9.19
C VAL A 388 16.77 -16.09 -8.57
N THR A 389 16.99 -16.11 -7.25
CA THR A 389 17.18 -17.34 -6.47
C THR A 389 15.89 -17.68 -5.75
N PHE A 390 15.13 -18.66 -6.24
CA PHE A 390 13.83 -19.03 -5.65
C PHE A 390 13.81 -20.37 -4.92
N ILE A 391 14.87 -21.17 -5.00
CA ILE A 391 15.02 -22.46 -4.31
C ILE A 391 15.70 -22.26 -2.95
N PRO A 392 15.18 -22.91 -1.87
CA PRO A 392 13.96 -23.70 -1.80
C PRO A 392 12.67 -22.87 -1.80
N PHE A 393 11.57 -23.43 -2.25
CA PHE A 393 10.23 -22.81 -2.27
C PHE A 393 9.24 -23.65 -1.44
N VAL A 394 8.03 -23.15 -1.21
CA VAL A 394 6.99 -23.87 -0.46
C VAL A 394 6.62 -25.17 -1.20
N GLY A 395 6.74 -26.30 -0.51
CA GLY A 395 6.52 -27.61 -1.12
C GLY A 395 7.76 -28.19 -1.82
N TYR A 396 8.91 -27.48 -1.79
CA TYR A 396 10.18 -28.02 -2.28
C TYR A 396 10.66 -29.17 -1.40
N ASP A 397 10.61 -30.37 -1.94
CA ASP A 397 11.22 -31.54 -1.29
C ASP A 397 12.71 -31.59 -1.65
N ALA A 398 13.56 -31.03 -0.79
CA ALA A 398 15.03 -31.08 -0.93
C ALA A 398 15.61 -32.51 -0.92
N ILE A 399 14.78 -33.50 -0.75
CA ILE A 399 15.09 -34.90 -0.88
C ILE A 399 14.22 -35.44 -2.03
N GLU A 400 14.71 -35.36 -3.27
CA GLU A 400 14.44 -36.46 -4.17
C GLU A 400 14.97 -37.73 -3.41
N GLU A 401 14.07 -38.46 -2.79
CA GLU A 401 14.32 -39.87 -2.66
C GLU A 401 14.52 -40.39 -4.09
N THR A 402 15.77 -40.40 -4.55
CA THR A 402 16.14 -41.22 -5.70
C THR A 402 15.90 -42.68 -5.21
N ASN A 403 14.64 -43.05 -5.40
CA ASN A 403 14.15 -44.42 -5.11
C ASN A 403 14.63 -45.36 -6.22
N THR A 404 15.87 -45.21 -6.59
CA THR A 404 16.67 -46.25 -7.19
C THR A 404 17.39 -46.98 -6.06
N ALA A 405 16.58 -47.55 -5.16
CA ALA A 405 17.13 -48.50 -4.19
C ALA A 405 17.72 -49.67 -4.98
N LEU A 406 19.03 -49.62 -5.23
CA LEU A 406 19.81 -50.74 -5.75
C LEU A 406 19.84 -51.91 -4.74
N PHE A 407 19.10 -51.79 -3.64
CA PHE A 407 19.02 -52.79 -2.58
C PHE A 407 17.69 -52.61 -1.81
N GLU A 408 17.24 -53.68 -1.16
CA GLU A 408 16.02 -53.69 -0.35
C GLU A 408 16.35 -53.93 1.13
N VAL A 409 15.65 -53.19 2.02
CA VAL A 409 15.71 -53.37 3.48
C VAL A 409 14.33 -53.76 4.00
N SER A 410 14.19 -54.95 4.54
CA SER A 410 12.91 -55.53 4.97
C SER A 410 13.04 -56.39 6.22
N PRO A 411 12.10 -56.34 7.17
CA PRO A 411 11.02 -55.35 7.29
C PRO A 411 11.49 -53.97 7.76
N ASN A 412 10.75 -52.94 7.43
CA ASN A 412 10.96 -51.60 7.93
C ASN A 412 9.59 -50.94 8.26
N PRO A 413 9.25 -50.70 9.54
CA PRO A 413 10.05 -50.90 10.76
C PRO A 413 10.39 -52.37 11.06
N ALA A 414 11.52 -52.58 11.73
CA ALA A 414 12.06 -53.87 12.06
C ALA A 414 11.95 -54.18 13.57
N HIS A 415 11.58 -55.40 13.93
CA HIS A 415 11.56 -55.83 15.33
C HIS A 415 12.90 -56.46 15.72
N GLY A 416 13.87 -55.63 16.07
CA GLY A 416 15.22 -56.04 16.52
C GLY A 416 16.13 -56.59 15.41
N ARG A 417 15.61 -56.92 14.24
CA ARG A 417 16.37 -57.42 13.08
C ARG A 417 15.70 -57.13 11.74
N PHE A 418 16.50 -56.91 10.71
CA PHE A 418 16.07 -56.72 9.34
C PHE A 418 17.02 -57.38 8.35
N THR A 419 16.62 -57.48 7.11
CA THR A 419 17.40 -58.05 6.02
C THR A 419 17.77 -56.93 5.05
N VAL A 420 18.99 -56.93 4.57
CA VAL A 420 19.44 -56.11 3.44
C VAL A 420 19.72 -57.04 2.28
N GLU A 421 19.07 -56.83 1.15
CA GLU A 421 19.29 -57.58 -0.07
C GLU A 421 19.92 -56.71 -1.14
N GLY A 422 21.15 -57.04 -1.59
CA GLY A 422 21.91 -56.27 -2.56
C GLY A 422 23.32 -56.76 -2.72
N GLN A 423 24.14 -56.03 -3.48
CA GLN A 423 25.52 -56.41 -3.72
C GLN A 423 26.47 -55.23 -3.58
N GLY A 424 27.54 -55.38 -2.82
CA GLY A 424 28.58 -54.36 -2.62
C GLY A 424 28.91 -54.05 -1.16
N LYS A 425 29.62 -52.98 -0.91
CA LYS A 425 30.02 -52.55 0.42
C LYS A 425 28.87 -51.84 1.12
N MET A 426 28.31 -52.51 2.12
CA MET A 426 27.28 -51.95 3.00
C MET A 426 27.91 -51.23 4.20
N THR A 427 27.38 -50.07 4.53
CA THR A 427 27.71 -49.32 5.73
C THR A 427 26.41 -48.89 6.42
N ILE A 428 26.33 -49.14 7.75
CA ILE A 428 25.17 -48.71 8.53
C ILE A 428 25.64 -47.70 9.57
N THR A 429 24.93 -46.59 9.63
CA THR A 429 25.16 -45.51 10.59
C THR A 429 23.96 -45.33 11.52
N ASN A 430 24.21 -44.91 12.76
CA ASN A 430 23.16 -44.54 13.69
C ASN A 430 22.70 -43.08 13.43
N ALA A 431 21.69 -42.58 14.17
CA ALA A 431 21.13 -41.24 14.06
C ALA A 431 22.15 -40.10 14.36
N LEU A 432 23.30 -40.42 14.94
CA LEU A 432 24.40 -39.49 15.20
C LEU A 432 25.46 -39.49 14.09
N GLY A 433 25.21 -40.23 12.98
CA GLY A 433 26.17 -40.39 11.90
C GLY A 433 27.36 -41.32 12.19
N GLN A 434 27.36 -42.04 13.32
CA GLN A 434 28.44 -42.96 13.69
C GLN A 434 28.23 -44.29 12.96
N ILE A 435 29.28 -44.82 12.34
CA ILE A 435 29.27 -46.13 11.68
C ILE A 435 29.14 -47.22 12.76
N VAL A 436 28.07 -48.02 12.69
CA VAL A 436 27.80 -49.14 13.58
C VAL A 436 28.13 -50.50 12.94
N LEU A 437 28.12 -50.57 11.61
CA LEU A 437 28.49 -51.77 10.86
C LEU A 437 29.04 -51.39 9.48
N THR A 438 30.07 -52.11 9.02
CA THR A 438 30.52 -52.12 7.64
C THR A 438 30.77 -53.55 7.23
N LYS A 439 30.20 -53.96 6.08
CA LYS A 439 30.32 -55.33 5.56
C LYS A 439 30.15 -55.37 4.05
N ASP A 440 30.91 -56.17 3.37
CA ASP A 440 30.63 -56.50 1.96
C ASP A 440 29.56 -57.58 1.90
N ILE A 441 28.51 -57.37 1.10
CA ILE A 441 27.40 -58.29 0.91
C ILE A 441 27.26 -58.67 -0.56
N ASP A 442 26.77 -59.90 -0.77
CA ASP A 442 26.46 -60.45 -2.10
C ASP A 442 25.18 -61.30 -1.97
N GLY A 443 24.03 -60.61 -2.14
CA GLY A 443 22.71 -61.16 -1.92
C GLY A 443 22.11 -60.69 -0.57
N GLN A 444 21.46 -61.59 0.15
CA GLN A 444 20.69 -61.28 1.34
C GLN A 444 21.54 -61.38 2.63
N GLU A 445 21.56 -60.33 3.43
CA GLU A 445 22.29 -60.28 4.71
C GLU A 445 21.34 -59.92 5.86
N TYR A 446 21.43 -60.68 6.97
CA TYR A 446 20.63 -60.49 8.18
C TYR A 446 21.34 -59.60 9.18
N ILE A 447 20.72 -58.54 9.57
CA ILE A 447 21.28 -57.54 10.47
C ILE A 447 20.44 -57.47 11.74
N ALA A 448 21.08 -57.50 12.90
CA ALA A 448 20.47 -57.32 14.21
C ALA A 448 21.09 -56.06 14.89
N LEU A 449 20.27 -55.11 15.21
CA LEU A 449 20.69 -53.85 15.87
C LEU A 449 19.75 -53.52 17.03
N PRO A 450 20.25 -52.81 18.06
CA PRO A 450 19.39 -52.26 19.11
C PRO A 450 18.31 -51.33 18.55
N ARG A 451 17.28 -51.09 19.36
CA ARG A 451 16.23 -50.11 19.03
C ARG A 451 16.84 -48.76 18.66
N GLY A 452 16.44 -48.21 17.54
CA GLY A 452 16.97 -46.94 17.05
C GLY A 452 16.64 -46.66 15.58
N LEU A 453 17.02 -45.48 15.12
CA LEU A 453 17.00 -45.07 13.72
C LEU A 453 18.41 -45.31 13.13
N TYR A 454 18.45 -45.95 11.98
CA TYR A 454 19.67 -46.25 11.24
C TYR A 454 19.54 -45.86 9.78
N VAL A 455 20.68 -45.58 9.17
CA VAL A 455 20.78 -45.38 7.71
C VAL A 455 21.69 -46.48 7.18
N VAL A 456 21.15 -47.29 6.30
CA VAL A 456 21.87 -48.31 5.52
C VAL A 456 22.31 -47.70 4.20
N ARG A 457 23.60 -47.77 3.89
CA ARG A 457 24.18 -47.35 2.64
C ARG A 457 24.81 -48.55 1.92
N LEU A 458 24.49 -48.71 0.65
CA LEU A 458 25.08 -49.70 -0.24
C LEU A 458 25.48 -49.02 -1.56
N GLY A 459 26.78 -48.86 -1.81
CA GLY A 459 27.28 -48.00 -2.89
C GLY A 459 26.90 -46.54 -2.66
N ASP A 460 26.25 -45.94 -3.61
CA ASP A 460 25.73 -44.56 -3.51
C ASP A 460 24.27 -44.49 -3.02
N ALA A 461 23.58 -45.63 -2.97
CA ALA A 461 22.21 -45.71 -2.50
C ALA A 461 22.12 -45.75 -0.98
N THR A 462 21.11 -45.10 -0.40
CA THR A 462 20.85 -45.09 1.04
C THR A 462 19.39 -45.40 1.35
N GLN A 463 19.14 -46.11 2.45
CA GLN A 463 17.78 -46.39 2.92
C GLN A 463 17.73 -46.27 4.47
N LYS A 464 16.69 -45.61 4.98
CA LYS A 464 16.45 -45.50 6.43
C LYS A 464 15.78 -46.80 6.95
N VAL A 465 16.17 -47.25 8.12
CA VAL A 465 15.50 -48.33 8.81
C VAL A 465 15.25 -47.98 10.28
N ILE A 466 14.02 -48.24 10.73
CA ILE A 466 13.60 -48.06 12.11
C ILE A 466 13.63 -49.46 12.75
N VAL A 467 14.35 -49.61 13.87
CA VAL A 467 14.38 -50.81 14.67
C VAL A 467 13.66 -50.56 15.99
N ASP A 468 12.58 -51.30 16.24
CA ASP A 468 11.74 -51.22 17.45
C ASP A 468 12.22 -52.10 18.59
#